data_c4f151317749fca824ff58a0c6d7465f
#
_entry.id   c4f151317749fca824ff58a0c6d7465f
#
_cell.length_a   1.000
_cell.length_b   1.000
_cell.length_c   1.000
_cell.angle_alpha   90.00
_cell.angle_beta   90.00
_cell.angle_gamma   90.00
#
_symmetry.space_group_name_H-M   'P 1'
#
loop_
_entity.id
_entity.type
_entity.pdbx_description
1 polymer ?
#
loop_
_entity_poly.entity_id
_entity_poly.type
_entity_poly.pdbx_seq_one_letter_code
_entity_poly.pdbx_strand_id
1 'polypeptide(L)'
;MTNHLYIVTGASRGMGLAMAQQLLSSGNSLLCISRKTNDALAAAAKAAGAGIEQWALDLDHTIEAAAMLTQWLGSRKPGFHESATLINNAAVLPRIAPLSQAEPAELAKALRVGLEAPMQLTAAFLSGTQKWLDASGKGIPRKVLNISSGNGRRAMASQSIYSATKAGMDHFTRCLALEEALKPNGAKVCSLAPGVIDTDMQTHLRDSDAGGFPDHARFVEMKALGQLSTPADAANRILAYLAHPDFGNNPVADIRDAA
;
A
#
# COMPACT_ATOMS: atom_id res chain seq x y z
N MET A 1 11.71 -9.24 23.59
CA MET A 1 11.45 -8.00 22.80
C MET A 1 10.41 -8.35 21.76
N THR A 2 9.33 -7.61 21.70
CA THR A 2 8.28 -7.74 20.69
C THR A 2 8.87 -7.43 19.30
N ASN A 3 8.55 -8.21 18.27
CA ASN A 3 9.03 -7.97 16.90
C ASN A 3 7.84 -8.03 15.93
N HIS A 4 7.48 -6.87 15.38
CA HIS A 4 6.40 -6.74 14.41
C HIS A 4 6.96 -6.58 13.01
N LEU A 5 6.56 -7.45 12.07
CA LEU A 5 6.95 -7.35 10.68
C LEU A 5 6.04 -6.42 9.91
N TYR A 6 6.63 -5.46 9.21
CA TYR A 6 5.94 -4.62 8.23
C TYR A 6 6.60 -4.76 6.86
N ILE A 7 5.80 -5.07 5.85
CA ILE A 7 6.21 -5.10 4.44
C ILE A 7 5.52 -3.92 3.76
N VAL A 8 6.29 -2.97 3.22
CA VAL A 8 5.74 -1.73 2.62
C VAL A 8 6.20 -1.62 1.18
N THR A 9 5.25 -1.58 0.24
CA THR A 9 5.57 -1.34 -1.16
C THR A 9 5.53 0.16 -1.48
N GLY A 10 6.41 0.62 -2.40
CA GLY A 10 6.52 2.04 -2.75
C GLY A 10 7.08 2.92 -1.62
N ALA A 11 7.99 2.38 -0.79
CA ALA A 11 8.51 3.02 0.42
C ALA A 11 9.67 4.00 0.18
N SER A 12 10.10 4.25 -1.07
CA SER A 12 11.26 5.11 -1.34
C SER A 12 10.97 6.61 -1.35
N ARG A 13 9.69 7.03 -1.44
CA ARG A 13 9.24 8.43 -1.47
C ARG A 13 7.78 8.58 -1.03
N GLY A 14 7.35 9.83 -0.90
CA GLY A 14 5.95 10.20 -0.64
C GLY A 14 5.39 9.53 0.61
N MET A 15 4.12 9.14 0.54
CA MET A 15 3.40 8.54 1.67
C MET A 15 4.01 7.19 2.12
N GLY A 16 4.48 6.36 1.18
CA GLY A 16 5.11 5.08 1.53
C GLY A 16 6.38 5.26 2.35
N LEU A 17 7.22 6.26 2.00
CA LEU A 17 8.40 6.63 2.78
C LEU A 17 7.98 7.16 4.17
N ALA A 18 6.97 8.02 4.23
CA ALA A 18 6.50 8.57 5.50
C ALA A 18 5.96 7.47 6.43
N MET A 19 5.21 6.48 5.90
CA MET A 19 4.78 5.31 6.68
C MET A 19 5.99 4.49 7.16
N ALA A 20 6.95 4.20 6.28
CA ALA A 20 8.14 3.45 6.66
C ALA A 20 8.95 4.16 7.76
N GLN A 21 9.13 5.49 7.66
CA GLN A 21 9.81 6.29 8.67
C GLN A 21 9.11 6.24 10.04
N GLN A 22 7.79 6.35 10.07
CA GLN A 22 7.01 6.31 11.31
C GLN A 22 6.94 4.91 11.94
N LEU A 23 7.18 3.87 11.17
CA LEU A 23 7.26 2.49 11.66
C LEU A 23 8.64 2.13 12.24
N LEU A 24 9.65 3.02 12.15
CA LEU A 24 10.98 2.74 12.68
C LEU A 24 10.96 2.73 14.23
N SER A 25 11.16 1.57 14.80
CA SER A 25 11.34 1.38 16.26
C SER A 25 12.09 0.07 16.50
N SER A 26 12.71 -0.07 17.69
CA SER A 26 13.46 -1.27 18.07
C SER A 26 12.62 -2.56 18.13
N GLY A 27 11.28 -2.43 18.18
CA GLY A 27 10.34 -3.56 18.15
C GLY A 27 9.80 -3.88 16.75
N ASN A 28 10.33 -3.27 15.69
CA ASN A 28 9.83 -3.46 14.33
C ASN A 28 10.92 -3.95 13.39
N SER A 29 10.52 -4.83 12.48
CA SER A 29 11.29 -5.26 11.30
C SER A 29 10.55 -4.79 10.04
N LEU A 30 11.24 -4.06 9.16
CA LEU A 30 10.67 -3.53 7.93
C LEU A 30 11.29 -4.21 6.71
N LEU A 31 10.45 -4.63 5.76
CA LEU A 31 10.83 -4.91 4.38
C LEU A 31 10.21 -3.84 3.49
N CYS A 32 11.06 -3.02 2.86
CA CYS A 32 10.63 -1.95 1.95
C CYS A 32 10.91 -2.36 0.51
N ILE A 33 9.86 -2.45 -0.33
CA ILE A 33 9.95 -2.85 -1.74
C ILE A 33 9.68 -1.64 -2.63
N SER A 34 10.67 -1.23 -3.43
CA SER A 34 10.55 -0.07 -4.31
C SER A 34 11.55 -0.18 -5.47
N ARG A 35 11.36 0.56 -6.55
CA ARG A 35 12.30 0.60 -7.69
C ARG A 35 13.69 1.13 -7.33
N LYS A 36 13.79 1.89 -6.24
CA LYS A 36 15.06 2.42 -5.69
C LYS A 36 15.03 2.29 -4.17
N THR A 37 16.17 2.04 -3.58
CA THR A 37 16.38 2.14 -2.12
C THR A 37 16.43 3.60 -1.68
N ASN A 38 16.38 3.81 -0.36
CA ASN A 38 16.49 5.13 0.26
C ASN A 38 17.51 5.05 1.41
N ASP A 39 18.69 5.64 1.20
CA ASP A 39 19.80 5.58 2.15
C ASP A 39 19.49 6.35 3.45
N ALA A 40 18.73 7.45 3.35
CA ALA A 40 18.31 8.20 4.53
C ALA A 40 17.36 7.36 5.41
N LEU A 41 16.48 6.55 4.81
CA LEU A 41 15.63 5.61 5.56
C LEU A 41 16.48 4.52 6.24
N ALA A 42 17.51 4.00 5.58
CA ALA A 42 18.43 3.02 6.18
C ALA A 42 19.19 3.61 7.37
N ALA A 43 19.68 4.85 7.24
CA ALA A 43 20.36 5.57 8.32
C ALA A 43 19.42 5.83 9.52
N ALA A 44 18.17 6.26 9.25
CA ALA A 44 17.15 6.47 10.27
C ALA A 44 16.78 5.17 11.01
N ALA A 45 16.67 4.05 10.29
CA ALA A 45 16.39 2.76 10.88
C ALA A 45 17.51 2.32 11.85
N LYS A 46 18.78 2.49 11.45
CA LYS A 46 19.93 2.24 12.33
C LYS A 46 19.90 3.08 13.59
N ALA A 47 19.57 4.37 13.46
CA ALA A 47 19.46 5.28 14.61
C ALA A 47 18.31 4.90 15.57
N ALA A 48 17.19 4.40 15.03
CA ALA A 48 16.03 3.94 15.81
C ALA A 48 16.18 2.52 16.36
N GLY A 49 17.24 1.80 16.01
CA GLY A 49 17.40 0.38 16.37
C GLY A 49 16.40 -0.55 15.70
N ALA A 50 15.77 -0.11 14.59
CA ALA A 50 14.82 -0.89 13.81
C ALA A 50 15.55 -1.81 12.84
N GLY A 51 15.03 -3.03 12.64
CA GLY A 51 15.44 -3.89 11.54
C GLY A 51 14.87 -3.36 10.21
N ILE A 52 15.71 -3.21 9.19
CA ILE A 52 15.25 -2.82 7.85
C ILE A 52 15.96 -3.59 6.76
N GLU A 53 15.20 -4.02 5.77
CA GLU A 53 15.69 -4.55 4.50
C GLU A 53 15.01 -3.78 3.36
N GLN A 54 15.76 -3.40 2.34
CA GLN A 54 15.24 -2.65 1.20
C GLN A 54 15.53 -3.41 -0.09
N TRP A 55 14.49 -3.68 -0.88
CA TRP A 55 14.62 -4.29 -2.19
C TRP A 55 14.43 -3.26 -3.29
N ALA A 56 15.44 -3.15 -4.16
CA ALA A 56 15.34 -2.41 -5.42
C ALA A 56 14.66 -3.30 -6.46
N LEU A 57 13.31 -3.28 -6.50
CA LEU A 57 12.49 -4.18 -7.32
C LEU A 57 11.36 -3.40 -8.02
N ASP A 58 11.20 -3.59 -9.33
CA ASP A 58 10.06 -3.05 -10.07
C ASP A 58 8.87 -4.02 -9.97
N LEU A 59 7.78 -3.57 -9.39
CA LEU A 59 6.55 -4.35 -9.27
C LEU A 59 5.80 -4.54 -10.60
N ASP A 60 6.32 -4.04 -11.70
CA ASP A 60 5.90 -4.44 -13.05
C ASP A 60 6.24 -5.92 -13.36
N HIS A 61 7.24 -6.49 -12.66
CA HIS A 61 7.60 -7.90 -12.65
C HIS A 61 6.90 -8.65 -11.49
N THR A 62 5.58 -8.75 -11.58
CA THR A 62 4.71 -9.17 -10.46
C THR A 62 5.00 -10.58 -9.96
N ILE A 63 5.22 -11.54 -10.86
CA ILE A 63 5.50 -12.95 -10.54
C ILE A 63 6.83 -13.09 -9.82
N GLU A 64 7.87 -12.40 -10.30
CA GLU A 64 9.19 -12.40 -9.68
C GLU A 64 9.13 -11.81 -8.26
N ALA A 65 8.43 -10.67 -8.10
CA ALA A 65 8.26 -10.04 -6.81
C ALA A 65 7.55 -10.96 -5.79
N ALA A 66 6.52 -11.67 -6.21
CA ALA A 66 5.80 -12.62 -5.37
C ALA A 66 6.67 -13.85 -5.02
N ALA A 67 7.44 -14.37 -5.97
CA ALA A 67 8.34 -15.48 -5.74
C ALA A 67 9.47 -15.12 -4.74
N MET A 68 10.06 -13.93 -4.89
CA MET A 68 11.06 -13.41 -3.95
C MET A 68 10.46 -13.25 -2.54
N LEU A 69 9.26 -12.70 -2.43
CA LEU A 69 8.59 -12.54 -1.14
C LEU A 69 8.28 -13.90 -0.50
N THR A 70 7.80 -14.87 -1.28
CA THR A 70 7.54 -16.24 -0.81
C THR A 70 8.80 -16.90 -0.24
N GLN A 71 9.90 -16.82 -0.97
CA GLN A 71 11.18 -17.35 -0.53
C GLN A 71 11.70 -16.67 0.73
N TRP A 72 11.59 -15.34 0.77
CA TRP A 72 12.04 -14.54 1.91
C TRP A 72 11.22 -14.84 3.17
N LEU A 73 9.89 -14.93 3.09
CA LEU A 73 9.02 -15.31 4.20
C LEU A 73 9.33 -16.74 4.69
N GLY A 74 9.58 -17.67 3.77
CA GLY A 74 9.96 -19.06 4.09
C GLY A 74 11.30 -19.20 4.82
N SER A 75 12.19 -18.18 4.71
CA SER A 75 13.48 -18.17 5.42
C SER A 75 13.40 -17.58 6.84
N ARG A 76 12.25 -17.05 7.27
CA ARG A 76 12.09 -16.43 8.60
C ARG A 76 11.99 -17.51 9.67
N LYS A 77 12.59 -17.23 10.83
CA LYS A 77 12.57 -18.16 11.98
C LYS A 77 11.18 -18.19 12.60
N PRO A 78 10.59 -19.36 12.88
CA PRO A 78 9.36 -19.46 13.66
C PRO A 78 9.51 -18.80 15.03
N GLY A 79 8.43 -18.18 15.54
CA GLY A 79 8.42 -17.54 16.86
C GLY A 79 9.19 -16.21 16.95
N PHE A 80 9.73 -15.70 15.84
CA PHE A 80 10.49 -14.44 15.84
C PHE A 80 9.59 -13.21 15.76
N HIS A 81 8.45 -13.30 15.06
CA HIS A 81 7.51 -12.19 14.90
C HIS A 81 6.24 -12.41 15.71
N GLU A 82 5.75 -11.35 16.36
CA GLU A 82 4.48 -11.33 17.09
C GLU A 82 3.30 -10.87 16.23
N SER A 83 3.56 -10.22 15.13
CA SER A 83 2.57 -9.89 14.10
C SER A 83 3.23 -9.68 12.76
N ALA A 84 2.44 -9.75 11.69
CA ALA A 84 2.90 -9.44 10.33
C ALA A 84 1.87 -8.57 9.60
N THR A 85 2.35 -7.54 8.91
CA THR A 85 1.51 -6.60 8.16
C THR A 85 2.08 -6.36 6.77
N LEU A 86 1.25 -6.49 5.74
CA LEU A 86 1.55 -6.08 4.37
C LEU A 86 0.82 -4.78 4.05
N ILE A 87 1.55 -3.77 3.57
CA ILE A 87 1.00 -2.50 3.09
C ILE A 87 1.29 -2.37 1.59
N ASN A 88 0.29 -2.63 0.77
CA ASN A 88 0.32 -2.43 -0.68
C ASN A 88 0.05 -0.95 -0.97
N ASN A 89 1.13 -0.15 -1.04
CA ASN A 89 1.05 1.29 -1.29
C ASN A 89 1.56 1.68 -2.68
N ALA A 90 2.42 0.89 -3.32
CA ALA A 90 2.93 1.20 -4.64
C ALA A 90 1.79 1.34 -5.67
N ALA A 91 1.85 2.37 -6.48
CA ALA A 91 0.91 2.61 -7.57
C ALA A 91 1.59 3.38 -8.70
N VAL A 92 1.02 3.25 -9.89
CA VAL A 92 1.36 4.05 -11.07
C VAL A 92 0.12 4.82 -11.49
N LEU A 93 0.28 6.12 -11.73
CA LEU A 93 -0.73 6.94 -12.38
C LEU A 93 -0.30 7.09 -13.85
N PRO A 94 -1.05 6.50 -14.81
CA PRO A 94 -0.79 6.70 -16.22
C PRO A 94 -0.98 8.15 -16.64
N ARG A 95 -0.63 8.48 -17.87
CA ARG A 95 -0.95 9.78 -18.47
C ARG A 95 -2.44 10.09 -18.30
N ILE A 96 -2.75 11.30 -17.88
CA ILE A 96 -4.12 11.79 -17.71
C ILE A 96 -4.65 12.17 -19.09
N ALA A 97 -5.48 11.31 -19.66
CA ALA A 97 -6.04 11.48 -21.01
C ALA A 97 -7.27 10.58 -21.18
N PRO A 98 -8.15 10.86 -22.16
CA PRO A 98 -9.20 9.93 -22.57
C PRO A 98 -8.63 8.56 -22.93
N LEU A 99 -9.38 7.49 -22.62
CA LEU A 99 -8.92 6.10 -22.86
C LEU A 99 -8.50 5.84 -24.31
N SER A 100 -9.15 6.49 -25.28
CA SER A 100 -8.81 6.38 -26.71
C SER A 100 -7.40 6.87 -27.05
N GLN A 101 -6.75 7.60 -26.15
CA GLN A 101 -5.38 8.11 -26.29
C GLN A 101 -4.39 7.38 -25.36
N ALA A 102 -4.82 6.34 -24.67
CA ALA A 102 -3.96 5.59 -23.77
C ALA A 102 -2.96 4.73 -24.54
N GLU A 103 -1.70 4.78 -24.12
CA GLU A 103 -0.68 3.88 -24.63
C GLU A 103 -0.87 2.48 -24.03
N PRO A 104 -0.94 1.41 -24.87
CA PRO A 104 -1.16 0.04 -24.38
C PRO A 104 -0.15 -0.40 -23.32
N ALA A 105 1.10 0.00 -23.42
CA ALA A 105 2.15 -0.32 -22.43
C ALA A 105 1.90 0.35 -21.08
N GLU A 106 1.42 1.60 -21.06
CA GLU A 106 1.07 2.32 -19.83
C GLU A 106 -0.15 1.69 -19.15
N LEU A 107 -1.18 1.31 -19.94
CA LEU A 107 -2.35 0.61 -19.45
C LEU A 107 -1.94 -0.72 -18.78
N ALA A 108 -1.17 -1.54 -19.49
CA ALA A 108 -0.71 -2.82 -18.98
C ALA A 108 0.12 -2.66 -17.70
N LYS A 109 1.06 -1.70 -17.65
CA LYS A 109 1.86 -1.39 -16.47
C LYS A 109 1.01 -0.93 -15.29
N ALA A 110 0.03 -0.07 -15.51
CA ALA A 110 -0.85 0.42 -14.45
C ALA A 110 -1.65 -0.73 -13.82
N LEU A 111 -2.16 -1.67 -14.62
CA LEU A 111 -2.87 -2.85 -14.13
C LEU A 111 -1.91 -3.79 -13.36
N ARG A 112 -0.71 -4.06 -13.91
CA ARG A 112 0.26 -4.91 -13.22
C ARG A 112 0.67 -4.32 -11.86
N VAL A 113 1.11 -3.08 -11.81
CA VAL A 113 1.59 -2.47 -10.57
C VAL A 113 0.45 -2.12 -9.63
N GLY A 114 -0.71 -1.67 -10.15
CA GLY A 114 -1.82 -1.15 -9.35
C GLY A 114 -2.83 -2.20 -8.88
N LEU A 115 -2.85 -3.40 -9.48
CA LEU A 115 -3.80 -4.45 -9.13
C LEU A 115 -3.14 -5.82 -9.04
N GLU A 116 -2.45 -6.30 -10.09
CA GLU A 116 -1.87 -7.64 -10.10
C GLU A 116 -0.80 -7.80 -9.02
N ALA A 117 0.15 -6.87 -8.89
CA ALA A 117 1.20 -6.95 -7.86
C ALA A 117 0.63 -6.99 -6.44
N PRO A 118 -0.32 -6.12 -6.03
CA PRO A 118 -1.02 -6.27 -4.75
C PRO A 118 -1.65 -7.64 -4.53
N MET A 119 -2.31 -8.23 -5.53
CA MET A 119 -2.90 -9.56 -5.45
C MET A 119 -1.83 -10.64 -5.26
N GLN A 120 -0.78 -10.63 -6.06
CA GLN A 120 0.33 -11.59 -6.01
C GLN A 120 1.09 -11.51 -4.69
N LEU A 121 1.45 -10.31 -4.24
CA LEU A 121 2.14 -10.09 -2.96
C LEU A 121 1.25 -10.48 -1.76
N THR A 122 -0.05 -10.22 -1.84
CA THR A 122 -0.99 -10.63 -0.80
C THR A 122 -1.09 -12.15 -0.72
N ALA A 123 -1.18 -12.85 -1.87
CA ALA A 123 -1.19 -14.30 -1.91
C ALA A 123 0.10 -14.90 -1.30
N ALA A 124 1.27 -14.36 -1.69
CA ALA A 124 2.56 -14.77 -1.13
C ALA A 124 2.64 -14.52 0.38
N PHE A 125 2.20 -13.34 0.84
CA PHE A 125 2.19 -12.96 2.25
C PHE A 125 1.28 -13.90 3.08
N LEU A 126 0.05 -14.09 2.66
CA LEU A 126 -0.92 -14.93 3.38
C LEU A 126 -0.48 -16.39 3.45
N SER A 127 0.01 -16.94 2.33
CA SER A 127 0.54 -18.30 2.28
C SER A 127 1.78 -18.46 3.16
N GLY A 128 2.74 -17.53 3.04
CA GLY A 128 4.02 -17.59 3.75
C GLY A 128 3.89 -17.39 5.27
N THR A 129 2.85 -16.65 5.73
CA THR A 129 2.65 -16.35 7.15
C THR A 129 1.55 -17.17 7.83
N GLN A 130 0.82 -18.02 7.08
CA GLN A 130 -0.35 -18.73 7.60
C GLN A 130 -0.03 -19.59 8.83
N LYS A 131 1.15 -20.20 8.86
CA LYS A 131 1.60 -21.10 9.93
C LYS A 131 2.50 -20.43 10.96
N TRP A 132 2.63 -19.12 10.91
CA TRP A 132 3.47 -18.41 11.88
C TRP A 132 2.81 -18.39 13.24
N LEU A 133 3.60 -18.73 14.25
CA LEU A 133 3.20 -18.78 15.66
C LEU A 133 4.04 -17.77 16.45
N ASP A 134 3.47 -17.21 17.49
CA ASP A 134 4.21 -16.45 18.49
C ASP A 134 5.02 -17.39 19.44
N ALA A 135 5.71 -16.80 20.39
CA ALA A 135 6.51 -17.55 21.36
C ALA A 135 5.65 -18.49 22.25
N SER A 136 4.34 -18.27 22.35
CA SER A 136 3.40 -19.12 23.09
C SER A 136 2.82 -20.27 22.26
N GLY A 137 3.14 -20.33 20.95
CA GLY A 137 2.58 -21.30 20.01
C GLY A 137 1.20 -20.92 19.46
N LYS A 138 0.75 -19.69 19.67
CA LYS A 138 -0.50 -19.16 19.10
C LYS A 138 -0.22 -18.51 17.74
N GLY A 139 -1.16 -18.64 16.80
CA GLY A 139 -1.08 -17.95 15.50
C GLY A 139 -0.98 -16.43 15.65
N ILE A 140 -0.01 -15.82 14.96
CA ILE A 140 0.20 -14.37 15.05
C ILE A 140 -0.90 -13.59 14.33
N PRO A 141 -1.25 -12.37 14.81
CA PRO A 141 -2.10 -11.45 14.07
C PRO A 141 -1.49 -11.07 12.72
N ARG A 142 -2.29 -11.10 11.66
CA ARG A 142 -1.88 -10.75 10.31
C ARG A 142 -2.80 -9.67 9.74
N LYS A 143 -2.22 -8.67 9.08
CA LYS A 143 -2.97 -7.56 8.49
C LYS A 143 -2.53 -7.32 7.04
N VAL A 144 -3.48 -7.02 6.16
CA VAL A 144 -3.22 -6.53 4.80
C VAL A 144 -3.93 -5.20 4.62
N LEU A 145 -3.16 -4.16 4.34
CA LEU A 145 -3.66 -2.83 4.00
C LEU A 145 -3.36 -2.55 2.53
N ASN A 146 -4.40 -2.40 1.73
CA ASN A 146 -4.33 -1.96 0.34
C ASN A 146 -4.63 -0.46 0.27
N ILE A 147 -3.68 0.34 -0.22
CA ILE A 147 -3.91 1.78 -0.41
C ILE A 147 -4.73 1.99 -1.69
N SER A 148 -6.00 2.29 -1.51
CA SER A 148 -6.97 2.58 -2.56
C SER A 148 -7.01 4.08 -2.91
N SER A 149 -8.12 4.53 -3.41
CA SER A 149 -8.41 5.92 -3.79
C SER A 149 -9.91 6.17 -3.80
N GLY A 150 -10.33 7.41 -3.66
CA GLY A 150 -11.70 7.81 -3.98
C GLY A 150 -12.12 7.43 -5.41
N ASN A 151 -11.16 7.32 -6.33
CA ASN A 151 -11.40 6.89 -7.72
C ASN A 151 -11.79 5.41 -7.85
N GLY A 152 -11.58 4.59 -6.84
CA GLY A 152 -12.15 3.23 -6.79
C GLY A 152 -13.67 3.19 -6.66
N ARG A 153 -14.28 4.31 -6.21
CA ARG A 153 -15.73 4.44 -5.92
C ARG A 153 -16.40 5.56 -6.69
N ARG A 154 -15.65 6.54 -7.20
CA ARG A 154 -16.16 7.66 -7.99
C ARG A 154 -15.49 7.66 -9.36
N ALA A 155 -16.31 7.71 -10.39
CA ALA A 155 -15.82 7.85 -11.75
C ALA A 155 -15.16 9.22 -11.95
N MET A 156 -14.05 9.26 -12.70
CA MET A 156 -13.36 10.47 -13.09
C MET A 156 -12.91 10.35 -14.54
N ALA A 157 -13.31 11.31 -15.37
CA ALA A 157 -12.90 11.35 -16.78
C ALA A 157 -11.37 11.42 -16.88
N SER A 158 -10.81 10.85 -17.93
CA SER A 158 -9.37 10.80 -18.22
C SER A 158 -8.52 10.02 -17.21
N GLN A 159 -9.16 9.31 -16.25
CA GLN A 159 -8.52 8.43 -15.27
C GLN A 159 -9.11 7.02 -15.24
N SER A 160 -9.71 6.55 -16.33
CA SER A 160 -10.39 5.25 -16.39
C SER A 160 -9.47 4.08 -16.01
N ILE A 161 -8.22 4.09 -16.42
CA ILE A 161 -7.24 3.03 -16.12
C ILE A 161 -6.95 2.98 -14.61
N TYR A 162 -6.59 4.13 -14.02
CA TYR A 162 -6.32 4.21 -12.59
C TYR A 162 -7.55 3.87 -11.74
N SER A 163 -8.71 4.39 -12.14
CA SER A 163 -9.99 4.08 -11.48
C SER A 163 -10.31 2.59 -11.53
N ALA A 164 -10.07 1.93 -12.67
CA ALA A 164 -10.26 0.48 -12.80
C ALA A 164 -9.35 -0.31 -11.85
N THR A 165 -8.05 0.08 -11.71
CA THR A 165 -7.15 -0.60 -10.76
C THR A 165 -7.64 -0.46 -9.32
N LYS A 166 -8.11 0.74 -8.94
CA LYS A 166 -8.56 1.00 -7.57
C LYS A 166 -9.92 0.38 -7.25
N ALA A 167 -10.84 0.36 -8.22
CA ALA A 167 -12.11 -0.36 -8.10
C ALA A 167 -11.88 -1.88 -8.01
N GLY A 168 -11.00 -2.43 -8.84
CA GLY A 168 -10.58 -3.83 -8.78
C GLY A 168 -9.96 -4.20 -7.44
N MET A 169 -9.09 -3.34 -6.91
CA MET A 169 -8.47 -3.52 -5.58
C MET A 169 -9.53 -3.52 -4.46
N ASP A 170 -10.49 -2.58 -4.49
CA ASP A 170 -11.58 -2.52 -3.51
C ASP A 170 -12.42 -3.81 -3.55
N HIS A 171 -12.76 -4.30 -4.75
CA HIS A 171 -13.56 -5.53 -4.89
C HIS A 171 -12.76 -6.78 -4.50
N PHE A 172 -11.51 -6.90 -4.95
CA PHE A 172 -10.59 -7.95 -4.51
C PHE A 172 -10.52 -8.04 -2.99
N THR A 173 -10.37 -6.89 -2.30
CA THR A 173 -10.29 -6.87 -0.84
C THR A 173 -11.57 -7.33 -0.17
N ARG A 174 -12.77 -7.04 -0.74
CA ARG A 174 -14.04 -7.58 -0.24
C ARG A 174 -14.10 -9.12 -0.33
N CYS A 175 -13.70 -9.69 -1.47
CA CYS A 175 -13.64 -11.14 -1.64
C CYS A 175 -12.67 -11.77 -0.63
N LEU A 176 -11.47 -11.19 -0.52
CA LEU A 176 -10.44 -11.66 0.39
C LEU A 176 -10.88 -11.60 1.87
N ALA A 177 -11.63 -10.57 2.27
CA ALA A 177 -12.17 -10.46 3.62
C ALA A 177 -13.11 -11.63 3.96
N LEU A 178 -13.94 -12.06 3.00
CA LEU A 178 -14.80 -13.22 3.16
C LEU A 178 -14.00 -14.53 3.28
N GLU A 179 -12.96 -14.69 2.45
CA GLU A 179 -12.09 -15.86 2.49
C GLU A 179 -11.33 -15.98 3.82
N GLU A 180 -10.78 -14.86 4.31
CA GLU A 180 -10.01 -14.85 5.57
C GLU A 180 -10.95 -15.02 6.79
N ALA A 181 -12.20 -14.56 6.74
CA ALA A 181 -13.17 -14.75 7.80
C ALA A 181 -13.53 -16.24 8.04
N LEU A 182 -13.33 -17.10 7.04
CA LEU A 182 -13.55 -18.54 7.17
C LEU A 182 -12.39 -19.28 7.88
N LYS A 183 -11.28 -18.60 8.14
CA LYS A 183 -10.07 -19.23 8.72
C LYS A 183 -9.98 -18.95 10.21
N PRO A 184 -9.60 -19.93 11.06
CA PRO A 184 -9.47 -19.73 12.51
C PRO A 184 -8.48 -18.60 12.90
N ASN A 185 -7.45 -18.38 12.07
CA ASN A 185 -6.48 -17.30 12.24
C ASN A 185 -6.39 -16.49 10.95
N GLY A 186 -7.54 -16.05 10.43
CA GLY A 186 -7.63 -15.27 9.22
C GLY A 186 -7.02 -13.87 9.38
N ALA A 187 -6.43 -13.35 8.33
CA ALA A 187 -5.88 -12.00 8.32
C ALA A 187 -7.00 -10.95 8.31
N LYS A 188 -6.80 -9.84 9.01
CA LYS A 188 -7.63 -8.65 8.86
C LYS A 188 -7.19 -7.91 7.59
N VAL A 189 -8.13 -7.57 6.72
CA VAL A 189 -7.83 -6.93 5.43
C VAL A 189 -8.67 -5.68 5.20
N CYS A 190 -8.06 -4.64 4.63
CA CYS A 190 -8.77 -3.40 4.31
C CYS A 190 -8.16 -2.73 3.07
N SER A 191 -9.02 -2.25 2.17
CA SER A 191 -8.71 -1.33 1.10
C SER A 191 -9.12 0.08 1.54
N LEU A 192 -8.13 0.95 1.76
CA LEU A 192 -8.32 2.26 2.38
C LEU A 192 -8.03 3.38 1.39
N ALA A 193 -9.00 4.27 1.15
CA ALA A 193 -8.74 5.54 0.49
C ALA A 193 -8.08 6.51 1.49
N PRO A 194 -6.86 7.01 1.21
CA PRO A 194 -6.06 7.75 2.19
C PRO A 194 -6.37 9.25 2.22
N GLY A 195 -7.34 9.72 1.47
CA GLY A 195 -7.61 11.13 1.22
C GLY A 195 -6.76 11.70 0.08
N VAL A 196 -6.63 13.03 0.02
CA VAL A 196 -5.86 13.74 -1.00
C VAL A 196 -4.55 14.23 -0.38
N ILE A 197 -3.42 13.72 -0.91
CA ILE A 197 -2.11 13.88 -0.28
C ILE A 197 -1.15 14.59 -1.24
N ASP A 198 -0.45 15.61 -0.78
CA ASP A 198 0.50 16.40 -1.56
C ASP A 198 1.75 15.58 -1.90
N THR A 199 1.70 14.90 -3.03
CA THR A 199 2.75 14.02 -3.56
C THR A 199 2.98 14.31 -5.05
N ASP A 200 4.03 13.71 -5.63
CA ASP A 200 4.30 13.78 -7.07
C ASP A 200 3.10 13.37 -7.94
N MET A 201 2.24 12.47 -7.42
CA MET A 201 1.00 12.08 -8.11
C MET A 201 0.04 13.27 -8.26
N GLN A 202 -0.06 14.12 -7.23
CA GLN A 202 -0.86 15.35 -7.28
C GLN A 202 -0.23 16.40 -8.21
N THR A 203 1.11 16.48 -8.24
CA THR A 203 1.81 17.32 -9.21
C THR A 203 1.51 16.86 -10.63
N HIS A 204 1.58 15.57 -10.92
CA HIS A 204 1.26 15.00 -12.22
C HIS A 204 -0.19 15.31 -12.67
N LEU A 205 -1.17 15.32 -11.75
CA LEU A 205 -2.55 15.72 -12.05
C LEU A 205 -2.66 17.20 -12.40
N ARG A 206 -1.95 18.07 -11.70
CA ARG A 206 -1.95 19.52 -11.96
C ARG A 206 -1.15 19.94 -13.19
N ASP A 207 -0.14 19.15 -13.56
CA ASP A 207 0.69 19.39 -14.74
C ASP A 207 0.08 18.78 -16.02
N SER A 208 -1.06 18.07 -15.91
CA SER A 208 -1.73 17.47 -17.06
C SER A 208 -2.40 18.52 -17.94
N ASP A 209 -2.70 18.15 -19.20
CA ASP A 209 -3.43 19.02 -20.12
C ASP A 209 -4.85 19.29 -19.62
N ALA A 210 -5.14 20.57 -19.34
CA ALA A 210 -6.44 21.00 -18.86
C ALA A 210 -7.56 20.76 -19.90
N GLY A 211 -7.24 20.76 -21.20
CA GLY A 211 -8.21 20.49 -22.26
C GLY A 211 -8.65 19.02 -22.28
N GLY A 212 -7.76 18.11 -21.86
CA GLY A 212 -8.02 16.67 -21.80
C GLY A 212 -8.50 16.16 -20.45
N PHE A 213 -8.52 16.99 -19.40
CA PHE A 213 -8.87 16.60 -18.03
C PHE A 213 -9.91 17.54 -17.40
N PRO A 214 -11.20 17.20 -17.45
CA PRO A 214 -12.28 18.07 -16.93
C PRO A 214 -12.14 18.48 -15.46
N ASP A 215 -11.57 17.61 -14.61
CA ASP A 215 -11.37 17.90 -13.18
C ASP A 215 -10.09 18.69 -12.88
N HIS A 216 -9.29 19.10 -13.88
CA HIS A 216 -7.99 19.76 -13.72
C HIS A 216 -8.05 20.95 -12.77
N ALA A 217 -8.98 21.89 -13.02
CA ALA A 217 -9.14 23.11 -12.21
C ALA A 217 -9.35 22.80 -10.73
N ARG A 218 -10.10 21.75 -10.40
CA ARG A 218 -10.34 21.30 -9.03
C ARG A 218 -9.05 20.91 -8.32
N PHE A 219 -8.12 20.19 -8.99
CA PHE A 219 -6.86 19.80 -8.38
C PHE A 219 -5.92 21.00 -8.16
N VAL A 220 -5.95 21.97 -9.05
CA VAL A 220 -5.22 23.24 -8.89
C VAL A 220 -5.77 24.00 -7.69
N GLU A 221 -7.09 24.17 -7.59
CA GLU A 221 -7.77 24.85 -6.49
C GLU A 221 -7.51 24.20 -5.13
N MET A 222 -7.62 22.87 -5.03
CA MET A 222 -7.33 22.14 -3.79
C MET A 222 -5.91 22.43 -3.26
N LYS A 223 -4.91 22.54 -4.13
CA LYS A 223 -3.56 22.93 -3.75
C LYS A 223 -3.49 24.38 -3.29
N ALA A 224 -4.10 25.29 -4.02
CA ALA A 224 -4.13 26.72 -3.70
C ALA A 224 -4.80 26.99 -2.34
N LEU A 225 -5.84 26.24 -2.01
CA LEU A 225 -6.58 26.35 -0.75
C LEU A 225 -5.95 25.55 0.41
N GLY A 226 -4.80 24.89 0.22
CA GLY A 226 -4.15 24.13 1.29
C GLY A 226 -4.94 22.90 1.75
N GLN A 227 -5.78 22.32 0.90
CA GLN A 227 -6.66 21.18 1.24
C GLN A 227 -5.94 19.81 1.13
N LEU A 228 -4.67 19.79 0.77
CA LEU A 228 -3.89 18.57 0.64
C LEU A 228 -3.21 18.24 1.97
N SER A 229 -3.34 16.98 2.42
CA SER A 229 -2.59 16.51 3.57
C SER A 229 -1.11 16.34 3.21
N THR A 230 -0.22 16.57 4.17
CA THR A 230 1.19 16.18 3.97
C THR A 230 1.33 14.66 3.94
N PRO A 231 2.37 14.10 3.30
CA PRO A 231 2.67 12.67 3.39
C PRO A 231 2.81 12.17 4.82
N ALA A 232 3.38 12.99 5.72
CA ALA A 232 3.57 12.64 7.13
C ALA A 232 2.24 12.56 7.89
N ASP A 233 1.33 13.53 7.70
CA ASP A 233 0.02 13.52 8.35
C ASP A 233 -0.86 12.39 7.83
N ALA A 234 -0.81 12.12 6.52
CA ALA A 234 -1.52 11.01 5.92
C ALA A 234 -1.01 9.66 6.47
N ALA A 235 0.31 9.48 6.55
CA ALA A 235 0.92 8.29 7.12
C ALA A 235 0.50 8.09 8.57
N ASN A 236 0.52 9.14 9.39
CA ASN A 236 0.09 9.07 10.79
C ASN A 236 -1.35 8.57 10.93
N ARG A 237 -2.29 9.15 10.17
CA ARG A 237 -3.70 8.72 10.20
C ARG A 237 -3.89 7.28 9.72
N ILE A 238 -3.19 6.89 8.65
CA ILE A 238 -3.25 5.53 8.10
C ILE A 238 -2.72 4.52 9.11
N LEU A 239 -1.58 4.80 9.75
CA LEU A 239 -0.99 3.89 10.75
C LEU A 239 -1.83 3.83 12.03
N ALA A 240 -2.45 4.94 12.45
CA ALA A 240 -3.42 4.94 13.55
C ALA A 240 -4.65 4.06 13.22
N TYR A 241 -5.20 4.18 12.01
CA TYR A 241 -6.29 3.32 11.53
C TYR A 241 -5.86 1.85 11.47
N LEU A 242 -4.67 1.57 10.95
CA LEU A 242 -4.11 0.21 10.91
C LEU A 242 -3.93 -0.40 12.31
N ALA A 243 -3.58 0.41 13.30
CA ALA A 243 -3.43 -0.02 14.69
C ALA A 243 -4.78 -0.22 15.41
N HIS A 244 -5.86 0.39 14.92
CA HIS A 244 -7.17 0.33 15.57
C HIS A 244 -7.68 -1.11 15.71
N PRO A 245 -8.32 -1.47 16.83
CA PRO A 245 -8.91 -2.82 17.03
C PRO A 245 -9.92 -3.22 15.97
N ASP A 246 -10.67 -2.25 15.43
CA ASP A 246 -11.68 -2.47 14.38
C ASP A 246 -11.11 -2.54 12.96
N PHE A 247 -9.78 -2.45 12.78
CA PHE A 247 -9.19 -2.62 11.47
C PHE A 247 -9.65 -3.91 10.80
N GLY A 248 -10.17 -3.78 9.58
CA GLY A 248 -10.68 -4.89 8.77
C GLY A 248 -12.13 -5.29 9.04
N ASN A 249 -12.84 -4.65 9.98
CA ASN A 249 -14.28 -4.85 10.15
C ASN A 249 -15.06 -4.31 8.94
N ASN A 250 -14.57 -3.23 8.33
CA ASN A 250 -15.02 -2.77 7.03
C ASN A 250 -13.89 -3.03 6.01
N PRO A 251 -14.04 -3.94 5.04
CA PRO A 251 -13.00 -4.27 4.08
C PRO A 251 -12.70 -3.17 3.07
N VAL A 252 -13.55 -2.15 2.95
CA VAL A 252 -13.33 -0.97 2.09
C VAL A 252 -13.71 0.28 2.85
N ALA A 253 -12.73 1.12 3.17
CA ALA A 253 -12.89 2.31 4.00
C ALA A 253 -12.30 3.57 3.36
N ASP A 254 -12.69 4.72 3.88
CA ASP A 254 -12.08 6.01 3.61
C ASP A 254 -11.56 6.60 4.93
N ILE A 255 -10.34 7.12 4.93
CA ILE A 255 -9.72 7.65 6.15
C ILE A 255 -10.48 8.86 6.72
N ARG A 256 -11.29 9.51 5.91
CA ARG A 256 -12.11 10.67 6.31
C ARG A 256 -13.36 10.25 7.08
N ASP A 257 -13.81 9.01 6.89
CA ASP A 257 -14.99 8.44 7.56
C ASP A 257 -14.60 7.65 8.83
N ALA A 258 -13.29 7.43 9.02
CA ALA A 258 -12.72 6.61 10.10
C ALA A 258 -12.31 7.44 11.35
N ALA A 259 -12.81 8.69 11.47
CA ALA A 259 -12.53 9.58 12.58
C ALA A 259 -13.52 9.38 13.75
#